data_4f77180231a2dc6b754ea617da7a9af4
#
_entry.id   4f77180231a2dc6b754ea617da7a9af4
#
_cell.length_a   1.000
_cell.length_b   1.000
_cell.length_c   1.000
_cell.angle_alpha   90.00
_cell.angle_beta   90.00
_cell.angle_gamma   90.00
#
_symmetry.space_group_name_H-M   'P 1'
#
loop_
_entity.id
_entity.type
_entity.pdbx_description
1 polymer ?
#
loop_
_entity_poly.entity_id
_entity_poly.type
_entity_poly.pdbx_seq_one_letter_code
_entity_poly.pdbx_strand_id
1 'polypeptide(L)' 'MNNYWKLKAAVLTRQLAMQQLQAEAEKVQAAYAEAMKAEGLNPASTYTFSDADESAVEVTP' A
#
# COMPACT_ATOMS: atom_id res chain seq x y z
N MET A 1 8.57 -7.19 9.02
CA MET A 1 8.49 -6.91 7.55
C MET A 1 9.66 -6.04 7.17
N ASN A 2 10.54 -6.54 6.29
CA ASN A 2 11.81 -5.87 5.98
C ASN A 2 11.65 -4.58 5.17
N ASN A 3 10.60 -4.50 4.36
CA ASN A 3 10.39 -3.34 3.51
C ASN A 3 9.13 -2.57 3.89
N TYR A 4 8.81 -2.59 5.19
CA TYR A 4 7.58 -1.97 5.69
C TYR A 4 7.47 -0.50 5.27
N TRP A 5 8.53 0.28 5.50
CA TRP A 5 8.47 1.71 5.22
C TRP A 5 8.41 2.02 3.73
N LYS A 6 9.01 1.16 2.91
CA LYS A 6 8.93 1.28 1.47
C LYS A 6 7.51 1.02 0.99
N LEU A 7 6.87 -0.02 1.53
CA LEU A 7 5.48 -0.33 1.24
C LEU A 7 4.56 0.77 1.75
N LYS A 8 4.80 1.27 2.97
CA LYS A 8 4.01 2.33 3.55
C LYS A 8 4.08 3.61 2.71
N ALA A 9 5.25 3.93 2.17
CA ALA A 9 5.41 5.07 1.28
C ALA A 9 4.55 4.91 0.02
N ALA A 10 4.52 3.72 -0.55
CA ALA A 10 3.69 3.44 -1.73
C ALA A 10 2.21 3.59 -1.41
N VAL A 11 1.78 3.13 -0.23
CA VAL A 11 0.39 3.25 0.23
C VAL A 11 0.00 4.72 0.36
N LEU A 12 0.85 5.51 0.98
CA LEU A 12 0.58 6.94 1.20
C LEU A 12 0.58 7.71 -0.12
N THR A 13 1.50 7.39 -1.02
CA THR A 13 1.56 8.02 -2.34
C THR A 13 0.29 7.72 -3.14
N ARG A 14 -0.16 6.47 -3.11
CA ARG A 14 -1.40 6.09 -3.78
C ARG A 14 -2.59 6.85 -3.20
N GLN A 15 -2.68 6.92 -1.89
CA GLN A 15 -3.79 7.61 -1.22
C GLN A 15 -3.82 9.09 -1.60
N LEU A 16 -2.67 9.74 -1.63
CA LEU A 16 -2.57 11.14 -1.99
C LEU A 16 -2.95 11.36 -3.46
N ALA A 17 -2.47 10.49 -4.34
CA ALA A 17 -2.79 10.59 -5.78
C ALA A 17 -4.28 10.42 -6.03
N MET A 18 -4.93 9.51 -5.32
CA MET A 18 -6.36 9.30 -5.45
C MET A 18 -7.18 10.51 -4.98
N GLN A 19 -6.66 11.27 -4.04
CA GLN A 19 -7.31 12.47 -3.53
C GLN A 19 -7.12 13.66 -4.46
N GLN A 20 -6.00 13.70 -5.18
CA GLN A 20 -5.64 14.88 -5.98
C GLN A 20 -5.93 14.74 -7.47
N LEU A 21 -5.47 13.65 -8.08
CA LEU A 21 -5.56 13.47 -9.54
C LEU A 21 -5.81 12.00 -9.88
N GLN A 22 -6.99 11.71 -10.41
CA GLN A 22 -7.34 10.35 -10.79
C GLN A 22 -6.43 9.78 -11.89
N ALA A 23 -5.95 10.63 -12.79
CA ALA A 23 -5.10 10.19 -13.89
C ALA A 23 -3.77 9.62 -13.36
N GLU A 24 -3.25 10.21 -12.28
CA GLU A 24 -2.02 9.70 -11.67
C GLU A 24 -2.25 8.50 -10.79
N ALA A 25 -3.47 8.32 -10.29
CA ALA A 25 -3.81 7.21 -9.43
C ALA A 25 -3.58 5.86 -10.10
N GLU A 26 -3.79 5.76 -11.41
CA GLU A 26 -3.58 4.51 -12.14
C GLU A 26 -2.12 4.08 -12.11
N LYS A 27 -1.19 5.03 -12.30
CA LYS A 27 0.24 4.73 -12.25
C LYS A 27 0.68 4.34 -10.86
N VAL A 28 0.19 5.07 -9.87
CA VAL A 28 0.52 4.79 -8.47
C VAL A 28 -0.10 3.47 -8.02
N GLN A 29 -1.28 3.13 -8.54
CA GLN A 29 -1.93 1.86 -8.24
C GLN A 29 -1.06 0.67 -8.67
N ALA A 30 -0.43 0.77 -9.82
CA ALA A 30 0.47 -0.28 -10.29
C ALA A 30 1.67 -0.45 -9.36
N ALA A 31 2.28 0.67 -8.95
CA ALA A 31 3.41 0.64 -8.03
C ALA A 31 3.00 0.09 -6.66
N TYR A 32 1.81 0.47 -6.19
CA TYR A 32 1.26 -0.03 -4.94
C TYR A 32 1.07 -1.55 -4.99
N ALA A 33 0.46 -2.05 -6.09
CA ALA A 33 0.22 -3.48 -6.25
C ALA A 33 1.54 -4.26 -6.29
N GLU A 34 2.55 -3.72 -6.98
CA GLU A 34 3.86 -4.34 -7.04
C GLU A 34 4.50 -4.42 -5.65
N ALA A 35 4.43 -3.33 -4.88
CA ALA A 35 4.98 -3.30 -3.54
C ALA A 35 4.28 -4.30 -2.63
N MET A 36 2.95 -4.42 -2.74
CA MET A 36 2.19 -5.38 -1.96
C MET A 36 2.59 -6.81 -2.28
N LYS A 37 2.71 -7.13 -3.58
CA LYS A 37 3.11 -8.46 -4.01
C LYS A 37 4.51 -8.81 -3.56
N ALA A 38 5.42 -7.84 -3.58
CA ALA A 38 6.80 -8.06 -3.13
C ALA A 38 6.87 -8.45 -1.67
N GLU A 39 5.90 -8.01 -0.87
CA GLU A 39 5.81 -8.37 0.55
C GLU A 39 4.91 -9.58 0.81
N GLY A 40 4.42 -10.23 -0.24
CA GLY A 40 3.55 -11.38 -0.12
C GLY A 40 2.13 -11.03 0.29
N LEU A 41 1.73 -9.78 0.07
CA LEU A 41 0.38 -9.32 0.42
C LEU A 41 -0.51 -9.30 -0.82
N ASN A 42 -1.83 -9.35 -0.59
CA ASN A 42 -2.79 -9.30 -1.67
C ASN A 42 -3.22 -7.85 -1.92
N PRO A 43 -2.88 -7.25 -3.08
CA PRO A 43 -3.24 -5.85 -3.34
C PRO A 43 -4.74 -5.60 -3.43
N ALA A 44 -5.56 -6.64 -3.60
CA ALA A 44 -7.01 -6.50 -3.62
C ALA A 44 -7.62 -6.47 -2.22
N SER A 45 -6.85 -6.85 -1.19
CA SER A 45 -7.32 -6.85 0.19
C SER A 45 -7.00 -5.52 0.87
N THR A 46 -7.72 -5.27 1.97
CA THR A 46 -7.48 -4.09 2.80
C THR A 46 -6.61 -4.49 3.98
N TYR A 47 -5.63 -3.66 4.30
CA TYR A 47 -4.73 -3.92 5.43
C TYR A 47 -4.67 -2.72 6.36
N THR A 48 -4.48 -3.01 7.64
CA THR A 48 -4.16 -2.00 8.64
C THR A 48 -2.66 -2.06 8.90
N PHE A 49 -2.00 -0.91 8.79
CA PHE A 49 -0.55 -0.81 8.95
C PHE A 49 -0.22 -0.30 10.35
N SER A 50 0.68 -0.99 11.03
CA SER A 50 1.14 -0.60 12.35
C SER A 50 2.59 -0.14 12.26
N ASP A 51 2.82 1.15 12.45
CA ASP A 51 4.16 1.71 12.39
C ASP A 51 5.02 1.26 13.56
N ALA A 52 4.40 1.03 14.71
CA ALA A 52 5.11 0.59 15.91
C ALA A 52 5.70 -0.81 15.72
N ASP A 53 4.95 -1.69 15.06
CA ASP A 53 5.36 -3.07 14.82
C ASP A 53 5.98 -3.26 13.44
N GLU A 54 5.91 -2.25 12.60
CA GLU A 54 6.32 -2.30 11.19
C GLU A 54 5.68 -3.50 10.50
N SER A 55 4.38 -3.65 10.68
CA SER A 55 3.64 -4.78 10.14
C SER A 55 2.31 -4.35 9.53
N ALA A 56 1.75 -5.24 8.71
CA ALA A 56 0.46 -5.05 8.09
C ALA A 56 -0.42 -6.24 8.42
N VAL A 57 -1.66 -5.97 8.82
CA VAL A 57 -2.62 -7.00 9.19
C VAL A 57 -3.83 -6.87 8.28
N GLU A 58 -4.24 -7.99 7.68
CA GLU A 58 -5.41 -8.00 6.81
C GLU A 58 -6.68 -7.73 7.60
N VAL A 59 -7.46 -6.79 7.09
CA VAL A 59 -8.76 -6.46 7.68
C VAL A 59 -9.82 -7.29 6.98
N THR A 60 -10.44 -8.20 7.72
CA THR A 60 -11.54 -9.03 7.18
C THR A 60 -12.85 -8.31 7.40
N PRO A 61 -13.66 -8.11 6.37
CA PRO A 61 -14.96 -7.46 6.53
C PRO A 61 -15.92 -8.28 7.36
#